data_2f245d2e35e1eae5bfe3ecc4a1d5af60
#
_entry.id   2f245d2e35e1eae5bfe3ecc4a1d5af60
#
_cell.length_a   1.000
_cell.length_b   1.000
_cell.length_c   1.000
_cell.angle_alpha   90.00
_cell.angle_beta   90.00
_cell.angle_gamma   90.00
#
_symmetry.space_group_name_H-M   'P 1'
#
loop_
_entity.id
_entity.type
_entity.pdbx_description
1 polymer ?
#
loop_
_entity_poly.entity_id
_entity_poly.type
_entity_poly.pdbx_seq_one_letter_code
_entity_poly.pdbx_strand_id
1 'polypeptide(L)'
;MDKVLKFLKDVETYYLATVEGDQPRVRPFGTAHVFEGKLYIQTGKVKDVSKQLHQNPKAEICAFKNGEWLRVSGKLIEDDRNEARQSMLDAYPSLQKMYKAGDGNTEVFY
;
A
#
# COMPACT_ATOMS: atom_id res chain seq x y z
N MET A 1 13.98 5.26 5.17
CA MET A 1 12.99 4.51 4.39
C MET A 1 13.36 3.02 4.24
N ASP A 2 14.64 2.71 4.12
CA ASP A 2 15.09 1.33 3.94
C ASP A 2 14.71 0.41 5.09
N LYS A 3 14.80 0.90 6.34
CA LYS A 3 14.43 0.11 7.52
C LYS A 3 12.92 -0.20 7.54
N VAL A 4 12.09 0.76 7.12
CA VAL A 4 10.64 0.59 7.05
C VAL A 4 10.31 -0.46 6.00
N LEU A 5 10.88 -0.33 4.80
CA LEU A 5 10.65 -1.28 3.72
C LEU A 5 11.07 -2.69 4.13
N LYS A 6 12.26 -2.82 4.71
CA LYS A 6 12.77 -4.13 5.15
C LYS A 6 11.84 -4.77 6.17
N PHE A 7 11.39 -3.99 7.16
CA PHE A 7 10.48 -4.51 8.19
C PHE A 7 9.17 -5.00 7.57
N LEU A 8 8.57 -4.23 6.67
CA LEU A 8 7.33 -4.61 6.02
C LEU A 8 7.48 -5.86 5.15
N LYS A 9 8.61 -6.00 4.46
CA LYS A 9 8.88 -7.20 3.67
C LYS A 9 9.15 -8.41 4.55
N ASP A 10 9.84 -8.22 5.66
CA ASP A 10 10.14 -9.32 6.59
C ASP A 10 8.88 -9.87 7.26
N VAL A 11 7.94 -9.00 7.64
CA VAL A 11 6.67 -9.46 8.23
C VAL A 11 5.72 -10.05 7.19
N GLU A 12 5.90 -9.69 5.93
CA GLU A 12 5.08 -10.10 4.76
C GLU A 12 3.66 -9.54 4.81
N THR A 13 2.95 -9.70 5.92
CA THR A 13 1.60 -9.14 6.11
C THR A 13 1.66 -8.07 7.19
N TYR A 14 1.24 -6.87 6.85
CA TYR A 14 1.05 -5.78 7.79
C TYR A 14 -0.41 -5.33 7.72
N TYR A 15 -0.81 -4.42 8.59
CA TYR A 15 -2.20 -3.96 8.66
C TYR A 15 -2.27 -2.48 8.32
N LEU A 16 -3.23 -2.15 7.47
CA LEU A 16 -3.46 -0.78 7.02
C LEU A 16 -4.81 -0.31 7.56
N ALA A 17 -4.78 0.79 8.30
CA ALA A 17 -5.98 1.44 8.80
C ALA A 17 -6.31 2.66 7.95
N THR A 18 -7.57 2.82 7.62
CA THR A 18 -8.13 3.96 6.88
C THR A 18 -9.39 4.45 7.57
N VAL A 19 -10.02 5.48 7.03
CA VAL A 19 -11.22 6.07 7.60
C VAL A 19 -12.33 6.08 6.57
N GLU A 20 -13.52 5.62 6.99
CA GLU A 20 -14.74 5.71 6.19
C GLU A 20 -15.74 6.53 6.96
N GLY A 21 -15.90 7.82 6.58
CA GLY A 21 -16.64 8.77 7.41
C GLY A 21 -15.93 8.97 8.74
N ASP A 22 -16.57 8.58 9.85
CA ASP A 22 -15.97 8.59 11.18
C ASP A 22 -15.62 7.19 11.68
N GLN A 23 -15.76 6.17 10.82
CA GLN A 23 -15.49 4.78 11.18
C GLN A 23 -14.08 4.38 10.76
N PRO A 24 -13.22 3.95 11.71
CA PRO A 24 -11.94 3.37 11.32
C PRO A 24 -12.15 2.01 10.68
N ARG A 25 -11.34 1.72 9.66
CA ARG A 25 -11.32 0.43 8.98
C ARG A 25 -9.88 -0.09 8.96
N VAL A 26 -9.71 -1.39 9.12
CA VAL A 26 -8.39 -2.02 9.10
C VAL A 26 -8.46 -3.33 8.32
N ARG A 27 -7.40 -3.63 7.57
CA ARG A 27 -7.29 -4.88 6.80
C ARG A 27 -5.82 -5.25 6.61
N PRO A 28 -5.52 -6.54 6.33
CA PRO A 28 -4.16 -6.93 6.01
C PRO A 28 -3.75 -6.47 4.62
N PHE A 29 -2.48 -6.13 4.48
CA PHE A 29 -1.83 -5.77 3.21
C PHE A 29 -0.50 -6.52 3.11
N GLY A 30 -0.06 -6.76 1.87
CA GLY A 30 1.15 -7.54 1.62
C GLY A 30 2.15 -6.90 0.68
N THR A 31 1.88 -5.71 0.14
CA THR A 31 2.78 -5.06 -0.80
C THR A 31 3.50 -3.89 -0.15
N ALA A 32 4.80 -3.77 -0.42
CA ALA A 32 5.60 -2.62 -0.01
C ALA A 32 6.76 -2.48 -1.00
N HIS A 33 6.97 -1.28 -1.51
CA HIS A 33 7.99 -1.03 -2.51
C HIS A 33 8.45 0.42 -2.40
N VAL A 34 9.72 0.67 -2.64
CA VAL A 34 10.25 2.04 -2.69
C VAL A 34 10.47 2.42 -4.14
N PHE A 35 9.89 3.53 -4.55
CA PHE A 35 10.01 4.10 -5.88
C PHE A 35 10.22 5.60 -5.75
N GLU A 36 11.27 6.12 -6.36
CA GLU A 36 11.64 7.54 -6.29
C GLU A 36 11.72 8.05 -4.84
N GLY A 37 12.27 7.22 -3.95
CA GLY A 37 12.50 7.59 -2.55
C GLY A 37 11.27 7.57 -1.64
N LYS A 38 10.14 7.07 -2.12
CA LYS A 38 8.89 7.02 -1.34
C LYS A 38 8.41 5.59 -1.20
N LEU A 39 7.71 5.32 -0.10
CA LEU A 39 7.09 4.02 0.15
C LEU A 39 5.76 3.92 -0.59
N TYR A 40 5.61 2.88 -1.39
CA TYR A 40 4.39 2.62 -2.16
C TYR A 40 3.72 1.34 -1.71
N ILE A 41 2.40 1.34 -1.74
CA ILE A 41 1.55 0.16 -1.59
C ILE A 41 0.62 0.05 -2.79
N GLN A 42 0.09 -1.15 -3.04
CA GLN A 42 -0.73 -1.41 -4.22
C GLN A 42 -2.09 -1.96 -3.83
N THR A 43 -3.13 -1.52 -4.54
CA THR A 43 -4.48 -2.06 -4.42
C THR A 43 -5.20 -2.00 -5.77
N GLY A 44 -6.48 -2.36 -5.80
CA GLY A 44 -7.34 -2.25 -6.98
C GLY A 44 -8.47 -1.25 -6.76
N LYS A 45 -8.87 -0.56 -7.80
CA LYS A 45 -9.91 0.49 -7.73
C LYS A 45 -11.25 -0.02 -7.22
N VAL A 46 -11.56 -1.29 -7.45
CA VAL A 46 -12.82 -1.88 -7.00
C VAL A 46 -12.86 -2.15 -5.51
N LYS A 47 -11.73 -2.08 -4.82
CA LYS A 47 -11.65 -2.35 -3.39
C LYS A 47 -12.14 -1.18 -2.56
N ASP A 48 -12.75 -1.49 -1.40
CA ASP A 48 -13.24 -0.45 -0.48
C ASP A 48 -12.12 0.45 0.03
N VAL A 49 -10.92 -0.11 0.24
CA VAL A 49 -9.77 0.68 0.69
C VAL A 49 -9.42 1.80 -0.31
N SER A 50 -9.54 1.53 -1.60
CA SER A 50 -9.33 2.56 -2.62
C SER A 50 -10.30 3.72 -2.46
N LYS A 51 -11.60 3.39 -2.32
CA LYS A 51 -12.63 4.40 -2.14
C LYS A 51 -12.41 5.21 -0.87
N GLN A 52 -12.02 4.55 0.21
CA GLN A 52 -11.74 5.22 1.48
C GLN A 52 -10.57 6.19 1.37
N LEU A 53 -9.47 5.78 0.75
CA LEU A 53 -8.29 6.62 0.58
C LEU A 53 -8.55 7.83 -0.34
N HIS A 54 -9.36 7.66 -1.37
CA HIS A 54 -9.72 8.79 -2.24
C HIS A 54 -10.59 9.82 -1.54
N GLN A 55 -11.43 9.39 -0.59
CA GLN A 55 -12.27 10.31 0.19
C GLN A 55 -11.51 10.93 1.35
N ASN A 56 -10.65 10.14 2.00
CA ASN A 56 -9.84 10.60 3.14
C ASN A 56 -8.49 9.88 3.10
N PRO A 57 -7.41 10.60 2.74
CA PRO A 57 -6.10 9.98 2.56
C PRO A 57 -5.40 9.61 3.86
N LYS A 58 -5.93 9.98 5.01
CA LYS A 58 -5.30 9.65 6.30
C LYS A 58 -5.27 8.14 6.50
N ALA A 59 -4.12 7.63 6.88
CA ALA A 59 -3.91 6.20 7.04
C ALA A 59 -2.81 5.92 8.05
N GLU A 60 -2.81 4.69 8.56
CA GLU A 60 -1.76 4.22 9.45
C GLU A 60 -1.46 2.76 9.14
N ILE A 61 -0.17 2.45 9.07
CA ILE A 61 0.33 1.09 8.91
C ILE A 61 0.81 0.61 10.28
N CYS A 62 0.48 -0.64 10.62
CA CYS A 62 0.97 -1.28 11.83
C CYS A 62 1.51 -2.66 11.50
N ALA A 63 2.69 -2.99 12.01
CA ALA A 63 3.32 -4.30 11.84
C ALA A 63 4.00 -4.71 13.13
N PHE A 64 4.08 -6.03 13.36
CA PHE A 64 4.69 -6.59 14.56
C PHE A 64 5.40 -7.88 14.20
N LYS A 65 6.65 -8.03 14.66
CA LYS A 65 7.42 -9.26 14.47
C LYS A 65 8.49 -9.36 15.54
N ASN A 66 8.60 -10.53 16.17
CA ASN A 66 9.65 -10.84 17.12
C ASN A 66 9.77 -9.82 18.27
N GLY A 67 8.62 -9.33 18.76
CA GLY A 67 8.59 -8.35 19.83
C GLY A 67 8.81 -6.91 19.39
N GLU A 68 9.03 -6.66 18.11
CA GLU A 68 9.24 -5.32 17.58
C GLU A 68 8.01 -4.79 16.87
N TRP A 69 7.77 -3.50 17.03
CA TRP A 69 6.62 -2.79 16.47
C TRP A 69 7.07 -1.79 15.41
N LEU A 70 6.26 -1.67 14.37
CA LEU A 70 6.38 -0.58 13.41
C LEU A 70 5.02 0.07 13.24
N ARG A 71 4.97 1.39 13.33
CA ARG A 71 3.81 2.18 12.94
C ARG A 71 4.24 3.32 12.04
N VAL A 72 3.51 3.51 10.95
CA VAL A 72 3.74 4.62 10.02
C VAL A 72 2.40 5.28 9.79
N SER A 73 2.26 6.54 10.18
CA SER A 73 1.03 7.29 9.96
C SER A 73 1.27 8.48 9.04
N GLY A 74 0.25 8.82 8.27
CA GLY A 74 0.34 9.92 7.33
C GLY A 74 -0.82 9.90 6.35
N LYS A 75 -0.55 10.38 5.15
CA LYS A 75 -1.52 10.40 4.07
C LYS A 75 -1.03 9.53 2.92
N LEU A 76 -1.95 8.76 2.34
CA LEU A 76 -1.67 7.94 1.17
C LEU A 76 -2.33 8.59 -0.05
N ILE A 77 -1.51 8.92 -1.03
CA ILE A 77 -1.92 9.63 -2.24
C ILE A 77 -1.68 8.73 -3.44
N GLU A 78 -2.66 8.62 -4.32
CA GLU A 78 -2.49 7.83 -5.55
C GLU A 78 -1.45 8.45 -6.46
N ASP A 79 -0.54 7.63 -6.98
CA ASP A 79 0.36 8.01 -8.06
C ASP A 79 -0.21 7.47 -9.36
N ASP A 80 -0.75 8.34 -10.18
CA ASP A 80 -1.46 7.97 -11.41
C ASP A 80 -0.54 7.78 -12.62
N ARG A 81 0.74 7.50 -12.38
CA ARG A 81 1.70 7.24 -13.46
C ARG A 81 1.88 5.73 -13.70
N ASN A 82 1.90 5.33 -14.95
CA ASN A 82 2.14 3.93 -15.30
C ASN A 82 3.52 3.44 -14.85
N GLU A 83 4.53 4.32 -14.84
CA GLU A 83 5.87 3.95 -14.36
C GLU A 83 5.83 3.49 -12.91
N ALA A 84 5.04 4.17 -12.05
CA ALA A 84 4.91 3.77 -10.65
C ALA A 84 4.18 2.44 -10.52
N ARG A 85 3.09 2.24 -11.26
CA ARG A 85 2.35 0.98 -11.26
C ARG A 85 3.23 -0.17 -11.73
N GLN A 86 3.96 0.04 -12.83
CA GLN A 86 4.81 -1.01 -13.39
C GLN A 86 5.96 -1.35 -12.45
N SER A 87 6.55 -0.35 -11.78
CA SER A 87 7.61 -0.58 -10.81
C SER A 87 7.14 -1.52 -9.69
N MET A 88 5.91 -1.30 -9.18
CA MET A 88 5.32 -2.18 -8.16
C MET A 88 5.11 -3.60 -8.70
N LEU A 89 4.58 -3.74 -9.89
CA LEU A 89 4.34 -5.06 -10.50
C LEU A 89 5.64 -5.80 -10.77
N ASP A 90 6.70 -5.09 -11.13
CA ASP A 90 8.03 -5.68 -11.31
C ASP A 90 8.59 -6.20 -9.99
N ALA A 91 8.32 -5.50 -8.88
CA ALA A 91 8.75 -5.94 -7.56
C ALA A 91 7.94 -7.14 -7.04
N TYR A 92 6.74 -7.34 -7.55
CA TYR A 92 5.84 -8.43 -7.15
C TYR A 92 5.29 -9.15 -8.39
N PRO A 93 6.11 -9.99 -9.05
CA PRO A 93 5.69 -10.66 -10.30
C PRO A 93 4.40 -11.45 -10.18
N SER A 94 4.09 -12.00 -9.00
CA SER A 94 2.85 -12.75 -8.79
C SER A 94 1.59 -11.89 -8.99
N LEU A 95 1.69 -10.58 -8.81
CA LEU A 95 0.55 -9.68 -9.04
C LEU A 95 0.22 -9.54 -10.52
N GLN A 96 1.17 -9.82 -11.41
CA GLN A 96 0.95 -9.70 -12.85
C GLN A 96 -0.06 -10.71 -13.38
N LYS A 97 -0.41 -11.72 -12.59
CA LYS A 97 -1.48 -12.66 -12.92
C LYS A 97 -2.86 -12.04 -12.78
N MET A 98 -2.99 -10.99 -11.92
CA MET A 98 -4.27 -10.36 -11.60
C MET A 98 -4.32 -8.89 -12.03
N TYR A 99 -3.17 -8.23 -12.13
CA TYR A 99 -3.06 -6.80 -12.38
C TYR A 99 -2.11 -6.51 -13.53
N LYS A 100 -2.38 -5.41 -14.22
CA LYS A 100 -1.56 -4.96 -15.34
C LYS A 100 -1.55 -3.43 -15.32
N ALA A 101 -0.39 -2.82 -15.53
CA ALA A 101 -0.31 -1.36 -15.62
C ALA A 101 -1.19 -0.88 -16.78
N GLY A 102 -2.08 0.07 -16.50
CA GLY A 102 -3.02 0.57 -17.50
C GLY A 102 -4.29 -0.24 -17.64
N ASP A 103 -4.52 -1.26 -16.78
CA ASP A 103 -5.76 -2.06 -16.82
C ASP A 103 -7.00 -1.31 -16.30
N GLY A 104 -6.82 -0.09 -15.78
CA GLY A 104 -7.90 0.68 -15.20
C GLY A 104 -8.30 0.27 -13.79
N ASN A 105 -7.63 -0.72 -13.21
CA ASN A 105 -7.90 -1.21 -11.85
C ASN A 105 -6.71 -1.09 -10.91
N THR A 106 -5.50 -1.34 -11.40
CA THR A 106 -4.29 -1.26 -10.57
C THR A 106 -4.04 0.15 -10.09
N GLU A 107 -3.87 0.30 -8.78
CA GLU A 107 -3.53 1.59 -8.17
C GLU A 107 -2.33 1.43 -7.24
N VAL A 108 -1.46 2.42 -7.21
CA VAL A 108 -0.38 2.52 -6.23
C VAL A 108 -0.50 3.84 -5.48
N PHE A 109 -0.23 3.78 -4.18
CA PHE A 109 -0.31 4.93 -3.27
C PHE A 109 1.03 5.12 -2.56
N TYR A 110 1.37 6.36 -2.27
CA TYR A 110 2.58 6.68 -1.50
C TYR A 110 2.30 7.66 -0.40
#